data_93e78c11a092ae783e630d8b217072d4
#
_entry.id   93e78c11a092ae783e630d8b217072d4
#
_cell.length_a   1.000
_cell.length_b   1.000
_cell.length_c   1.000
_cell.angle_alpha   90.00
_cell.angle_beta   90.00
_cell.angle_gamma   90.00
#
_symmetry.space_group_name_H-M   'P 1'
#
loop_
_entity.id
_entity.type
_entity.pdbx_description
1 polymer ?
#
loop_
_entity_poly.entity_id
_entity_poly.type
_entity_poly.pdbx_seq_one_letter_code
_entity_poly.pdbx_strand_id
1 'polypeptide(L)'
;DLHPYIEHLLGRLPGGAIGFLIYVNVFVFFLAFFLDFFEIAFIIVPLLAPVAQKMGIDLVWFGVLLCVTLQTSFMHPPFGFALFYLRGIAPKEVKSADIYWGALPWVGLQIVMATIVIVWPGLVTMWLEKAEKIDLDKVKIEIPAQEFAPLDPSQFLPAAKPEPAEPDKGPAASGKP
;
A
#
# COMPACT_ATOMS: atom_id res chain seq x y z
N ASP A 1 -12.24 18.56 3.28
CA ASP A 1 -11.03 18.08 4.00
C ASP A 1 -11.43 17.11 5.11
N LEU A 2 -11.36 15.80 4.81
CA LEU A 2 -11.70 14.75 5.77
C LEU A 2 -10.62 14.58 6.85
N HIS A 3 -9.41 15.00 6.54
CA HIS A 3 -8.20 14.82 7.37
C HIS A 3 -8.31 15.45 8.78
N PRO A 4 -8.68 16.73 8.96
CA PRO A 4 -8.77 17.32 10.28
C PRO A 4 -9.90 16.74 11.13
N TYR A 5 -10.96 16.23 10.49
CA TYR A 5 -12.08 15.60 11.18
C TYR A 5 -11.67 14.27 11.84
N ILE A 6 -10.91 13.47 11.10
CA ILE A 6 -10.40 12.17 11.56
C ILE A 6 -9.37 12.38 12.68
N GLU A 7 -8.48 13.34 12.53
CA GLU A 7 -7.51 13.71 13.57
C GLU A 7 -8.20 14.11 14.88
N HIS A 8 -9.22 14.93 14.80
CA HIS A 8 -9.96 15.40 15.98
C HIS A 8 -10.77 14.28 16.64
N LEU A 9 -11.32 13.36 15.85
CA LEU A 9 -12.07 12.22 16.35
C LEU A 9 -11.15 11.21 17.02
N LEU A 10 -10.04 10.86 16.38
CA LEU A 10 -9.10 9.86 16.87
C LEU A 10 -8.24 10.38 18.03
N GLY A 11 -7.92 11.68 18.04
CA GLY A 11 -7.17 12.32 19.14
C GLY A 11 -7.95 12.40 20.46
N ARG A 12 -9.27 12.20 20.43
CA ARG A 12 -10.14 12.18 21.62
C ARG A 12 -10.40 10.78 22.18
N LEU A 13 -9.82 9.74 21.57
CA LEU A 13 -10.02 8.38 22.05
C LEU A 13 -9.45 8.20 23.47
N PRO A 14 -10.20 7.57 24.38
CA PRO A 14 -9.71 7.25 25.72
C PRO A 14 -8.58 6.22 25.61
N GLY A 15 -7.52 6.41 26.43
CA GLY A 15 -6.38 5.48 26.45
C GLY A 15 -5.11 5.94 25.70
N GLY A 16 -5.09 7.17 25.15
CA GLY A 16 -3.90 7.72 24.49
C GLY A 16 -3.42 6.86 23.31
N ALA A 17 -2.09 6.74 23.14
CA ALA A 17 -1.49 5.98 22.03
C ALA A 17 -1.89 4.51 22.02
N ILE A 18 -1.93 3.85 23.17
CA ILE A 18 -2.33 2.43 23.26
C ILE A 18 -3.81 2.27 22.94
N GLY A 19 -4.67 3.17 23.43
CA GLY A 19 -6.09 3.18 23.08
C GLY A 19 -6.29 3.32 21.57
N PHE A 20 -5.60 4.27 20.95
CA PHE A 20 -5.62 4.44 19.48
C PHE A 20 -5.22 3.17 18.74
N LEU A 21 -4.12 2.52 19.14
CA LEU A 21 -3.67 1.28 18.51
C LEU A 21 -4.71 0.16 18.62
N ILE A 22 -5.34 0.00 19.77
CA ILE A 22 -6.38 -1.01 19.97
C ILE A 22 -7.58 -0.71 19.07
N TYR A 23 -8.08 0.53 19.06
CA TYR A 23 -9.22 0.91 18.23
C TYR A 23 -8.93 0.73 16.74
N VAL A 24 -7.76 1.17 16.28
CA VAL A 24 -7.37 1.02 14.88
C VAL A 24 -7.25 -0.45 14.49
N ASN A 25 -6.64 -1.28 15.33
CA ASN A 25 -6.50 -2.70 15.04
C ASN A 25 -7.84 -3.43 15.01
N VAL A 26 -8.74 -3.15 15.94
CA VAL A 26 -10.10 -3.69 15.93
C VAL A 26 -10.85 -3.22 14.68
N PHE A 27 -10.74 -1.93 14.34
CA PHE A 27 -11.38 -1.38 13.15
C PHE A 27 -10.85 -2.02 11.87
N VAL A 28 -9.53 -2.10 11.71
CA VAL A 28 -8.89 -2.72 10.54
C VAL A 28 -9.20 -4.21 10.47
N PHE A 29 -9.25 -4.90 11.61
CA PHE A 29 -9.65 -6.30 11.68
C PHE A 29 -11.04 -6.52 11.08
N PHE A 30 -12.04 -5.71 11.47
CA PHE A 30 -13.38 -5.80 10.89
C PHE A 30 -13.44 -5.37 9.44
N LEU A 31 -12.69 -4.33 9.08
CA LEU A 31 -12.65 -3.81 7.72
C LEU A 31 -12.10 -4.85 6.73
N ALA A 32 -11.10 -5.61 7.17
CA ALA A 32 -10.45 -6.64 6.38
C ALA A 32 -11.30 -7.90 6.11
N PHE A 33 -12.53 -7.95 6.61
CA PHE A 33 -13.53 -8.90 6.12
C PHE A 33 -14.13 -8.51 4.78
N PHE A 34 -14.13 -7.23 4.47
CA PHE A 34 -14.82 -6.67 3.31
C PHE A 34 -13.84 -6.10 2.28
N LEU A 35 -12.74 -5.55 2.76
CA LEU A 35 -11.69 -4.94 1.94
C LEU A 35 -10.50 -5.88 1.86
N ASP A 36 -9.82 -5.84 0.73
CA ASP A 36 -8.60 -6.59 0.55
C ASP A 36 -7.38 -5.86 1.17
N PHE A 37 -6.24 -6.55 1.15
CA PHE A 37 -4.98 -6.01 1.65
C PHE A 37 -4.59 -4.70 0.95
N PHE A 38 -4.75 -4.63 -0.38
CA PHE A 38 -4.33 -3.47 -1.16
C PHE A 38 -5.19 -2.25 -0.86
N GLU A 39 -6.49 -2.42 -0.74
CA GLU A 39 -7.42 -1.34 -0.38
C GLU A 39 -7.08 -0.77 1.00
N ILE A 40 -6.83 -1.62 1.97
CA ILE A 40 -6.44 -1.19 3.32
C ILE A 40 -5.07 -0.51 3.29
N ALA A 41 -4.08 -1.08 2.60
CA ALA A 41 -2.74 -0.55 2.55
C ALA A 41 -2.67 0.81 1.84
N PHE A 42 -3.42 1.02 0.78
CA PHE A 42 -3.36 2.26 0.00
C PHE A 42 -4.35 3.34 0.42
N ILE A 43 -5.43 2.98 1.08
CA ILE A 43 -6.46 3.94 1.51
C ILE A 43 -6.38 4.18 3.01
N ILE A 44 -6.45 3.12 3.81
CA ILE A 44 -6.59 3.22 5.27
C ILE A 44 -5.26 3.60 5.93
N VAL A 45 -4.16 2.96 5.52
CA VAL A 45 -2.85 3.23 6.14
C VAL A 45 -2.40 4.67 5.93
N PRO A 46 -2.43 5.27 4.72
CA PRO A 46 -2.09 6.67 4.53
C PRO A 46 -2.99 7.65 5.30
N LEU A 47 -4.23 7.26 5.59
CA LEU A 47 -5.16 8.06 6.37
C LEU A 47 -4.83 8.03 7.88
N LEU A 48 -4.39 6.88 8.38
CA LEU A 48 -4.12 6.67 9.81
C LEU A 48 -2.67 6.99 10.21
N ALA A 49 -1.70 6.81 9.30
CA ALA A 49 -0.28 7.02 9.58
C ALA A 49 0.06 8.43 10.10
N PRO A 50 -0.47 9.54 9.53
CA PRO A 50 -0.21 10.87 10.05
C PRO A 50 -0.74 11.07 11.48
N VAL A 51 -1.87 10.43 11.81
CA VAL A 51 -2.45 10.49 13.16
C VAL A 51 -1.56 9.73 14.15
N ALA A 52 -1.12 8.52 13.79
CA ALA A 52 -0.19 7.72 14.58
C ALA A 52 1.12 8.50 14.85
N GLN A 53 1.66 9.15 13.82
CA GLN A 53 2.88 9.98 13.94
C GLN A 53 2.69 11.16 14.88
N LYS A 54 1.57 11.87 14.80
CA LYS A 54 1.24 12.99 15.71
C LYS A 54 1.09 12.53 17.16
N MET A 55 0.64 11.30 17.37
CA MET A 55 0.56 10.69 18.71
C MET A 55 1.92 10.15 19.21
N GLY A 56 2.99 10.31 18.45
CA GLY A 56 4.33 9.83 18.80
C GLY A 56 4.52 8.32 18.66
N ILE A 57 3.64 7.66 17.90
CA ILE A 57 3.72 6.22 17.62
C ILE A 57 4.74 6.02 16.49
N ASP A 58 5.68 5.10 16.71
CA ASP A 58 6.63 4.70 15.68
C ASP A 58 5.89 4.04 14.50
N LEU A 59 6.14 4.55 13.27
CA LEU A 59 5.42 4.10 12.08
C LEU A 59 5.79 2.67 11.67
N VAL A 60 7.00 2.20 11.99
CA VAL A 60 7.39 0.81 11.70
C VAL A 60 6.66 -0.13 12.64
N TRP A 61 6.60 0.20 13.93
CA TRP A 61 5.80 -0.55 14.90
C TRP A 61 4.32 -0.57 14.50
N PHE A 62 3.77 0.58 14.12
CA PHE A 62 2.39 0.68 13.63
C PHE A 62 2.14 -0.19 12.40
N GLY A 63 3.06 -0.16 11.41
CA GLY A 63 2.99 -0.96 10.20
C GLY A 63 3.03 -2.47 10.48
N VAL A 64 3.96 -2.92 11.34
CA VAL A 64 4.07 -4.33 11.74
C VAL A 64 2.78 -4.80 12.42
N LEU A 65 2.22 -3.98 13.30
CA LEU A 65 0.97 -4.30 14.00
C LEU A 65 -0.20 -4.45 13.03
N LEU A 66 -0.32 -3.54 12.06
CA LEU A 66 -1.33 -3.65 11.00
C LEU A 66 -1.14 -4.89 10.14
N CYS A 67 0.09 -5.24 9.77
CA CYS A 67 0.38 -6.47 9.02
C CYS A 67 -0.06 -7.73 9.77
N VAL A 68 0.21 -7.81 11.08
CA VAL A 68 -0.24 -8.94 11.91
C VAL A 68 -1.75 -9.00 11.96
N THR A 69 -2.43 -7.86 12.09
CA THR A 69 -3.89 -7.78 12.12
C THR A 69 -4.52 -8.19 10.80
N LEU A 70 -3.96 -7.72 9.66
CA LEU A 70 -4.42 -8.10 8.33
C LEU A 70 -4.22 -9.58 8.05
N GLN A 71 -3.12 -10.17 8.51
CA GLN A 71 -2.90 -11.60 8.38
C GLN A 71 -3.95 -12.42 9.15
N THR A 72 -4.39 -11.93 10.31
CA THR A 72 -5.44 -12.58 11.09
C THR A 72 -6.76 -12.62 10.33
N SER A 73 -7.16 -11.51 9.70
CA SER A 73 -8.40 -11.45 8.93
C SER A 73 -8.40 -12.36 7.70
N PHE A 74 -7.22 -12.64 7.14
CA PHE A 74 -7.09 -13.57 6.01
C PHE A 74 -7.46 -15.02 6.37
N MET A 75 -7.33 -15.39 7.64
CA MET A 75 -7.60 -16.75 8.15
C MET A 75 -8.88 -16.85 8.99
N HIS A 76 -9.61 -15.74 9.16
CA HIS A 76 -10.75 -15.69 10.07
C HIS A 76 -12.04 -16.19 9.40
N PRO A 77 -12.80 -17.13 10.02
CA PRO A 77 -14.16 -17.48 9.59
C PRO A 77 -15.11 -16.27 9.71
N PRO A 78 -16.12 -16.13 8.84
CA PRO A 78 -16.51 -16.99 7.73
C PRO A 78 -15.90 -16.62 6.37
N PHE A 79 -15.26 -15.44 6.22
CA PHE A 79 -14.84 -14.87 4.93
C PHE A 79 -13.35 -15.01 4.67
N GLY A 80 -12.56 -15.61 5.58
CA GLY A 80 -11.11 -15.75 5.40
C GLY A 80 -10.76 -16.37 4.04
N PHE A 81 -10.08 -15.60 3.21
CA PHE A 81 -9.78 -15.99 1.83
C PHE A 81 -9.03 -17.33 1.76
N ALA A 82 -8.12 -17.56 2.73
CA ALA A 82 -7.37 -18.79 2.85
C ALA A 82 -8.28 -20.00 3.13
N LEU A 83 -9.28 -19.82 3.99
CA LEU A 83 -10.23 -20.91 4.33
C LEU A 83 -11.16 -21.23 3.16
N PHE A 84 -11.57 -20.20 2.43
CA PHE A 84 -12.40 -20.38 1.23
C PHE A 84 -11.62 -21.13 0.14
N TYR A 85 -10.36 -20.77 -0.10
CA TYR A 85 -9.50 -21.48 -1.02
C TYR A 85 -9.26 -22.93 -0.61
N LEU A 86 -8.95 -23.15 0.69
CA LEU A 86 -8.78 -24.49 1.23
C LEU A 86 -10.03 -25.35 1.05
N ARG A 87 -11.20 -24.76 1.22
CA ARG A 87 -12.49 -25.45 0.98
C ARG A 87 -12.62 -25.91 -0.47
N GLY A 88 -12.14 -25.10 -1.45
CA GLY A 88 -12.23 -25.44 -2.87
C GLY A 88 -11.38 -26.64 -3.29
N ILE A 89 -10.25 -26.88 -2.60
CA ILE A 89 -9.31 -27.97 -2.92
C ILE A 89 -9.40 -29.16 -1.95
N ALA A 90 -10.08 -29.01 -0.82
CA ALA A 90 -10.21 -30.08 0.19
C ALA A 90 -11.03 -31.25 -0.37
N PRO A 91 -10.66 -32.50 -0.02
CA PRO A 91 -11.45 -33.68 -0.33
C PRO A 91 -12.90 -33.55 0.18
N LYS A 92 -13.84 -34.25 -0.48
CA LYS A 92 -15.28 -34.17 -0.17
C LYS A 92 -15.62 -34.68 1.23
N GLU A 93 -14.78 -35.50 1.80
CA GLU A 93 -14.91 -36.06 3.16
C GLU A 93 -14.69 -35.00 4.25
N VAL A 94 -13.92 -33.95 3.93
CA VAL A 94 -13.63 -32.83 4.87
C VAL A 94 -14.81 -31.86 4.85
N LYS A 95 -15.47 -31.71 5.98
CA LYS A 95 -16.58 -30.77 6.13
C LYS A 95 -16.04 -29.34 6.30
N SER A 96 -16.80 -28.35 5.83
CA SER A 96 -16.45 -26.94 6.02
C SER A 96 -16.26 -26.57 7.49
N ALA A 97 -17.07 -27.18 8.39
CA ALA A 97 -16.94 -26.97 9.82
C ALA A 97 -15.58 -27.42 10.37
N ASP A 98 -15.02 -28.51 9.85
CA ASP A 98 -13.72 -29.02 10.31
C ASP A 98 -12.58 -28.04 9.95
N ILE A 99 -12.67 -27.43 8.75
CA ILE A 99 -11.74 -26.40 8.32
C ILE A 99 -11.82 -25.17 9.22
N TYR A 100 -13.03 -24.70 9.52
CA TYR A 100 -13.21 -23.51 10.37
C TYR A 100 -12.78 -23.76 11.82
N TRP A 101 -13.13 -24.90 12.39
CA TRP A 101 -12.68 -25.28 13.73
C TRP A 101 -11.15 -25.45 13.78
N GLY A 102 -10.54 -26.01 12.73
CA GLY A 102 -9.10 -26.13 12.62
C GLY A 102 -8.38 -24.80 12.51
N ALA A 103 -9.02 -23.75 11.99
CA ALA A 103 -8.43 -22.42 11.88
C ALA A 103 -8.45 -21.63 13.20
N LEU A 104 -9.43 -21.88 14.10
CA LEU A 104 -9.58 -21.11 15.33
C LEU A 104 -8.34 -21.07 16.23
N PRO A 105 -7.58 -22.16 16.47
CA PRO A 105 -6.35 -22.09 17.24
C PRO A 105 -5.31 -21.14 16.64
N TRP A 106 -5.21 -21.09 15.30
CA TRP A 106 -4.30 -20.20 14.59
C TRP A 106 -4.72 -18.74 14.71
N VAL A 107 -6.02 -18.45 14.62
CA VAL A 107 -6.56 -17.11 14.87
C VAL A 107 -6.27 -16.69 16.31
N GLY A 108 -6.44 -17.59 17.28
CA GLY A 108 -6.08 -17.33 18.68
C GLY A 108 -4.61 -16.98 18.85
N LEU A 109 -3.72 -17.74 18.20
CA LEU A 109 -2.28 -17.47 18.22
C LEU A 109 -1.94 -16.09 17.61
N GLN A 110 -2.60 -15.72 16.53
CA GLN A 110 -2.42 -14.40 15.89
C GLN A 110 -2.87 -13.25 16.79
N ILE A 111 -3.99 -13.41 17.50
CA ILE A 111 -4.47 -12.41 18.47
C ILE A 111 -3.47 -12.27 19.62
N VAL A 112 -2.91 -13.36 20.11
CA VAL A 112 -1.84 -13.33 21.12
C VAL A 112 -0.62 -12.59 20.59
N MET A 113 -0.21 -12.87 19.36
CA MET A 113 0.90 -12.17 18.69
C MET A 113 0.64 -10.66 18.60
N ALA A 114 -0.54 -10.24 18.12
CA ALA A 114 -0.92 -8.84 18.05
C ALA A 114 -0.88 -8.18 19.44
N THR A 115 -1.38 -8.87 20.47
CA THR A 115 -1.34 -8.39 21.84
C THR A 115 0.09 -8.20 22.34
N ILE A 116 0.98 -9.15 22.08
CA ILE A 116 2.40 -9.05 22.44
C ILE A 116 3.05 -7.84 21.76
N VAL A 117 2.79 -7.62 20.47
CA VAL A 117 3.34 -6.49 19.72
C VAL A 117 2.81 -5.15 20.24
N ILE A 118 1.55 -5.08 20.68
CA ILE A 118 0.98 -3.87 21.32
C ILE A 118 1.65 -3.59 22.66
N VAL A 119 1.78 -4.62 23.51
CA VAL A 119 2.28 -4.46 24.88
C VAL A 119 3.78 -4.24 24.91
N TRP A 120 4.50 -4.82 23.93
CA TRP A 120 5.96 -4.76 23.89
C TRP A 120 6.49 -4.17 22.57
N PRO A 121 6.40 -2.84 22.39
CA PRO A 121 6.87 -2.16 21.18
C PRO A 121 8.36 -2.38 20.91
N GLY A 122 9.16 -2.55 21.99
CA GLY A 122 10.59 -2.84 21.88
C GLY A 122 10.90 -4.10 21.07
N LEU A 123 10.00 -5.07 21.00
CA LEU A 123 10.20 -6.28 20.20
C LEU A 123 10.39 -5.95 18.71
N VAL A 124 9.69 -4.94 18.22
CA VAL A 124 9.77 -4.48 16.83
C VAL A 124 10.86 -3.45 16.66
N THR A 125 10.98 -2.50 17.60
CA THR A 125 11.83 -1.32 17.44
C THR A 125 13.27 -1.53 17.93
N MET A 126 13.58 -2.63 18.64
CA MET A 126 14.92 -2.90 19.15
C MET A 126 16.00 -3.08 18.08
N TRP A 127 15.59 -3.49 16.87
CA TRP A 127 16.48 -3.70 15.73
C TRP A 127 16.52 -2.49 14.78
N LEU A 128 15.68 -1.49 15.01
CA LEU A 128 15.72 -0.24 14.27
C LEU A 128 16.88 0.58 14.81
N GLU A 129 17.85 0.89 13.96
CA GLU A 129 18.76 1.99 14.23
C GLU A 129 17.88 3.22 14.48
N LYS A 130 18.09 3.89 15.61
CA LYS A 130 17.40 5.16 15.86
C LYS A 130 17.74 6.05 14.68
N ALA A 131 16.78 6.26 13.80
CA ALA A 131 16.92 7.21 12.72
C ALA A 131 17.36 8.52 13.38
N GLU A 132 18.60 8.89 13.14
CA GLU A 132 19.11 10.20 13.53
C GLU A 132 18.08 11.18 12.99
N LYS A 133 17.52 12.02 13.88
CA LYS A 133 16.54 13.02 13.43
C LYS A 133 17.28 13.89 12.43
N ILE A 134 17.13 13.58 11.16
CA ILE A 134 17.69 14.37 10.07
C ILE A 134 16.97 15.71 10.20
N ASP A 135 17.72 16.70 10.66
CA ASP A 135 17.26 18.07 10.75
C ASP A 135 17.05 18.56 9.29
N LEU A 136 15.80 18.50 8.86
CA LEU A 136 15.42 18.83 7.49
C LEU A 136 15.85 20.26 7.12
N ASP A 137 16.02 21.14 8.11
CA ASP A 137 16.51 22.51 7.90
C ASP A 137 18.01 22.57 7.56
N LYS A 138 18.76 21.49 7.82
CA LYS A 138 20.20 21.35 7.51
C LYS A 138 20.48 20.52 6.27
N VAL A 139 19.47 19.82 5.72
CA VAL A 139 19.63 19.05 4.50
C VAL A 139 19.64 20.02 3.31
N LYS A 140 20.82 20.45 2.87
CA LYS A 140 20.96 21.03 1.54
C LYS A 140 20.76 19.91 0.52
N ILE A 141 19.58 19.87 -0.07
CA ILE A 141 19.33 19.04 -1.24
C ILE A 141 20.05 19.72 -2.41
N GLU A 142 21.30 19.37 -2.62
CA GLU A 142 21.96 19.66 -3.89
C GLU A 142 21.35 18.70 -4.93
N ILE A 143 20.27 19.15 -5.56
CA ILE A 143 19.78 18.48 -6.77
C ILE A 143 20.89 18.73 -7.80
N PRO A 144 21.66 17.68 -8.22
CA PRO A 144 22.57 17.86 -9.33
C PRO A 144 21.69 18.37 -10.47
N ALA A 145 22.03 19.55 -11.01
CA ALA A 145 21.39 20.07 -12.20
C ALA A 145 21.60 19.00 -13.27
N GLN A 146 20.67 18.08 -13.40
CA GLN A 146 20.60 17.24 -14.58
C GLN A 146 20.34 18.24 -15.70
N GLU A 147 21.39 18.52 -16.45
CA GLU A 147 21.29 19.21 -17.69
C GLU A 147 20.39 18.38 -18.58
N PHE A 148 19.09 18.66 -18.48
CA PHE A 148 18.10 18.08 -19.39
C PHE A 148 18.54 18.61 -20.77
N ALA A 149 19.28 17.78 -21.50
CA ALA A 149 19.51 18.05 -22.92
C ALA A 149 18.12 18.33 -23.53
N PRO A 150 17.94 19.46 -24.24
CA PRO A 150 16.67 19.79 -24.85
C PRO A 150 16.17 18.56 -25.61
N LEU A 151 15.01 18.04 -25.23
CA LEU A 151 14.42 16.93 -25.94
C LEU A 151 14.27 17.35 -27.40
N ASP A 152 14.99 16.69 -28.29
CA ASP A 152 14.84 16.91 -29.72
C ASP A 152 13.45 16.43 -30.15
N PRO A 153 12.55 17.35 -30.56
CA PRO A 153 11.21 16.96 -30.98
C PRO A 153 11.18 15.97 -32.14
N SER A 154 12.26 15.90 -32.91
CA SER A 154 12.37 14.99 -34.07
C SER A 154 12.41 13.50 -33.65
N GLN A 155 12.78 13.19 -32.40
CA GLN A 155 12.80 11.81 -31.90
C GLN A 155 11.41 11.25 -31.65
N PHE A 156 10.39 12.10 -31.53
CA PHE A 156 9.00 11.71 -31.23
C PHE A 156 8.05 11.82 -32.41
N LEU A 157 8.51 12.44 -33.53
CA LEU A 157 7.71 12.50 -34.75
C LEU A 157 7.98 11.24 -35.57
N PRO A 158 6.94 10.49 -35.97
CA PRO A 158 7.10 9.42 -36.94
C PRO A 158 7.70 10.03 -38.20
N ALA A 159 8.71 9.37 -38.76
CA ALA A 159 9.36 9.80 -39.99
C ALA A 159 8.30 10.20 -41.02
N ALA A 160 8.40 11.46 -41.49
CA ALA A 160 7.48 11.96 -42.49
C ALA A 160 7.51 10.98 -43.69
N LYS A 161 6.33 10.48 -44.07
CA LYS A 161 6.19 9.69 -45.28
C LYS A 161 6.84 10.45 -46.44
N PRO A 162 7.69 9.82 -47.26
CA PRO A 162 8.22 10.47 -48.45
C PRO A 162 7.05 10.96 -49.30
N GLU A 163 7.10 12.22 -49.63
CA GLU A 163 6.17 12.90 -50.52
C GLU A 163 6.13 12.16 -51.82
N PRO A 164 4.94 11.89 -52.42
CA PRO A 164 4.87 11.20 -53.71
C PRO A 164 5.65 12.01 -54.77
N ALA A 165 6.61 11.39 -55.44
CA ALA A 165 7.38 12.00 -56.53
C ALA A 165 6.42 12.63 -57.56
N GLU A 166 6.62 13.92 -57.85
CA GLU A 166 5.94 14.61 -58.96
C GLU A 166 6.11 13.79 -60.24
N PRO A 167 5.06 13.63 -61.05
CA PRO A 167 5.17 12.91 -62.30
C PRO A 167 6.09 13.72 -63.25
N ASP A 168 7.12 13.03 -63.71
CA ASP A 168 8.07 13.46 -64.73
C ASP A 168 7.35 14.03 -65.94
N LYS A 169 7.46 15.35 -66.15
CA LYS A 169 7.04 16.01 -67.35
C LYS A 169 8.07 15.72 -68.44
N GLY A 170 7.85 14.65 -69.19
CA GLY A 170 8.63 14.32 -70.34
C GLY A 170 8.81 15.51 -71.31
N PRO A 171 9.90 15.55 -72.09
CA PRO A 171 10.29 16.68 -72.91
C PRO A 171 9.29 16.98 -74.02
N ALA A 172 8.92 18.28 -74.09
CA ALA A 172 8.07 18.80 -75.15
C ALA A 172 8.71 18.56 -76.55
N ALA A 173 8.05 17.85 -77.38
CA ALA A 173 8.41 17.63 -78.76
C ALA A 173 8.39 18.96 -79.54
N SER A 174 9.54 19.42 -79.99
CA SER A 174 9.69 20.50 -80.93
C SER A 174 9.29 20.01 -82.33
N GLY A 175 8.16 20.44 -82.77
CA GLY A 175 7.76 20.29 -84.16
C GLY A 175 7.83 21.65 -84.87
N LYS A 176 8.65 21.72 -85.90
CA LYS A 176 8.66 22.71 -86.98
C LYS A 176 8.31 21.96 -88.26
N PRO A 177 8.00 22.69 -89.27
CA PRO A 177 7.34 23.98 -89.55
C PRO A 177 5.96 23.77 -90.12
#